data_3e0c84aa05cf413a146ac23ff6d7037d
#
_entry.id   3e0c84aa05cf413a146ac23ff6d7037d
#
_cell.length_a   1.000
_cell.length_b   1.000
_cell.length_c   1.000
_cell.angle_alpha   90.00
_cell.angle_beta   90.00
_cell.angle_gamma   90.00
#
_symmetry.space_group_name_H-M   'P 1'
#
loop_
_entity.id
_entity.type
_entity.pdbx_description
1 polymer ?
#
loop_
_entity_poly.entity_id
_entity_poly.type
_entity_poly.pdbx_seq_one_letter_code
_entity_poly.pdbx_strand_id
1 'polypeptide(L)'
;MVAGHLREQNGYFQMILSWKGADGKRKSKSISTGLAVKGNKKRAEAMLLKTRKEFNPENLLENADMPFHVFLNKWLKENAFSFSPSTYAEYAYDVRSQIEPFFEKHPIGLLKMSGRDLEAFYRYERQEHEASSQELLQYHEIIVAAFQYAVELTWLKENPVAHINPCADEAPILFTDFILEWLEMMKNSVELTTYSSYANSIKGS
;
A
#
# COMPACT_ATOMS: atom_id res chain seq x y z
N MET A 1 10.32 -3.82 30.86
CA MET A 1 8.95 -3.97 31.40
C MET A 1 8.01 -3.07 30.60
N VAL A 2 6.90 -3.63 30.10
CA VAL A 2 5.88 -2.90 29.32
C VAL A 2 4.77 -2.47 30.27
N ALA A 3 4.47 -1.16 30.32
CA ALA A 3 3.30 -0.61 31.00
C ALA A 3 2.17 -0.42 29.97
N GLY A 4 0.91 -0.40 30.42
CA GLY A 4 -0.22 -0.15 29.54
C GLY A 4 -1.42 0.44 30.29
N HIS A 5 -2.19 1.27 29.59
CA HIS A 5 -3.45 1.82 30.09
C HIS A 5 -4.44 1.97 28.93
N LEU A 6 -5.72 2.07 29.28
CA LEU A 6 -6.78 2.40 28.34
C LEU A 6 -6.93 3.92 28.23
N ARG A 7 -7.17 4.40 27.02
CA ARG A 7 -7.56 5.76 26.70
C ARG A 7 -8.86 5.74 25.91
N GLU A 8 -9.73 6.70 26.16
CA GLU A 8 -10.94 6.91 25.37
C GLU A 8 -10.65 7.90 24.24
N GLN A 9 -10.99 7.52 23.01
CA GLN A 9 -10.86 8.40 21.86
C GLN A 9 -12.01 8.11 20.88
N ASN A 10 -12.72 9.17 20.47
CA ASN A 10 -13.85 9.10 19.53
C ASN A 10 -14.92 8.05 19.91
N GLY A 11 -15.18 7.87 21.23
CA GLY A 11 -16.17 6.91 21.71
C GLY A 11 -15.71 5.45 21.76
N TYR A 12 -14.44 5.18 21.49
CA TYR A 12 -13.84 3.85 21.52
C TYR A 12 -12.67 3.78 22.49
N PHE A 13 -12.41 2.57 23.02
CA PHE A 13 -11.22 2.32 23.82
C PHE A 13 -10.00 2.13 22.92
N GLN A 14 -8.90 2.77 23.33
CA GLN A 14 -7.56 2.52 22.79
C GLN A 14 -6.64 2.01 23.89
N MET A 15 -5.82 1.03 23.60
CA MET A 15 -4.78 0.53 24.47
C MET A 15 -3.49 1.31 24.18
N ILE A 16 -2.94 1.97 25.22
CA ILE A 16 -1.65 2.64 25.12
C ILE A 16 -0.62 1.77 25.85
N LEU A 17 0.29 1.19 25.11
CA LEU A 17 1.43 0.47 25.66
C LEU A 17 2.64 1.41 25.71
N SER A 18 3.43 1.32 26.76
CA SER A 18 4.65 2.14 26.90
C SER A 18 5.80 1.32 27.49
N TRP A 19 7.00 1.53 26.96
CA TRP A 19 8.23 0.84 27.39
C TRP A 19 9.44 1.77 27.27
N LYS A 20 10.56 1.33 27.82
CA LYS A 20 11.84 2.01 27.68
C LYS A 20 12.59 1.37 26.53
N GLY A 21 12.96 2.15 25.52
CA GLY A 21 13.74 1.67 24.36
C GLY A 21 15.21 1.40 24.75
N ALA A 22 15.95 0.77 23.83
CA ALA A 22 17.38 0.54 23.99
C ALA A 22 18.18 1.86 24.13
N ASP A 23 17.67 2.94 23.53
CA ASP A 23 18.18 4.32 23.65
C ASP A 23 17.86 4.99 25.00
N GLY A 24 17.24 4.28 25.93
CA GLY A 24 16.83 4.77 27.23
C GLY A 24 15.59 5.69 27.21
N LYS A 25 15.08 6.05 26.03
CA LYS A 25 13.89 6.92 25.90
C LYS A 25 12.60 6.12 26.07
N ARG A 26 11.57 6.80 26.57
CA ARG A 26 10.24 6.23 26.68
C ARG A 26 9.57 6.21 25.31
N LYS A 27 9.16 5.03 24.87
CA LYS A 27 8.38 4.81 23.63
C LYS A 27 6.97 4.39 24.02
N SER A 28 6.00 4.68 23.14
CA SER A 28 4.61 4.25 23.34
C SER A 28 3.99 3.83 22.02
N LYS A 29 3.02 2.91 22.12
CA LYS A 29 2.21 2.42 21.00
C LYS A 29 0.74 2.51 21.38
N SER A 30 -0.07 3.06 20.47
CA SER A 30 -1.54 3.07 20.58
C SER A 30 -2.10 1.96 19.71
N ILE A 31 -3.02 1.17 20.26
CA ILE A 31 -3.71 0.07 19.55
C ILE A 31 -5.20 0.24 19.76
N SER A 32 -5.97 0.31 18.68
CA SER A 32 -7.43 0.35 18.78
C SER A 32 -7.97 -1.00 19.24
N THR A 33 -8.95 -0.96 20.17
CA THR A 33 -9.65 -2.18 20.60
C THR A 33 -10.85 -2.51 19.73
N GLY A 34 -11.33 -1.56 18.92
CA GLY A 34 -12.62 -1.64 18.22
C GLY A 34 -13.85 -1.66 19.16
N LEU A 35 -13.65 -1.53 20.48
CA LEU A 35 -14.72 -1.59 21.47
C LEU A 35 -15.20 -0.20 21.84
N ALA A 36 -16.51 0.03 21.68
CA ALA A 36 -17.14 1.26 22.19
C ALA A 36 -16.99 1.37 23.71
N VAL A 37 -16.82 2.60 24.21
CA VAL A 37 -16.60 2.86 25.65
C VAL A 37 -17.76 2.35 26.51
N LYS A 38 -19.00 2.53 26.04
CA LYS A 38 -20.19 2.15 26.79
C LYS A 38 -20.30 0.62 26.95
N GLY A 39 -20.22 0.15 28.17
CA GLY A 39 -20.44 -1.25 28.51
C GLY A 39 -19.28 -2.22 28.26
N ASN A 40 -18.17 -1.78 27.64
CA ASN A 40 -17.08 -2.66 27.26
C ASN A 40 -15.78 -2.54 28.08
N LYS A 41 -15.78 -1.79 29.18
CA LYS A 41 -14.57 -1.51 29.96
C LYS A 41 -13.82 -2.79 30.38
N LYS A 42 -14.53 -3.75 30.99
CA LYS A 42 -13.93 -5.03 31.44
C LYS A 42 -13.31 -5.82 30.26
N ARG A 43 -13.96 -5.78 29.11
CA ARG A 43 -13.48 -6.46 27.89
C ARG A 43 -12.24 -5.79 27.33
N ALA A 44 -12.21 -4.45 27.32
CA ALA A 44 -11.05 -3.68 26.91
C ALA A 44 -9.85 -3.89 27.88
N GLU A 45 -10.10 -3.95 29.20
CA GLU A 45 -9.08 -4.26 30.20
C GLU A 45 -8.50 -5.67 30.02
N ALA A 46 -9.34 -6.66 29.73
CA ALA A 46 -8.88 -8.04 29.44
C ALA A 46 -8.01 -8.09 28.16
N MET A 47 -8.41 -7.36 27.12
CA MET A 47 -7.60 -7.22 25.90
C MET A 47 -6.26 -6.54 26.21
N LEU A 48 -6.26 -5.45 26.98
CA LEU A 48 -5.03 -4.78 27.37
C LEU A 48 -4.07 -5.70 28.13
N LEU A 49 -4.58 -6.50 29.07
CA LEU A 49 -3.77 -7.45 29.82
C LEU A 49 -3.15 -8.54 28.94
N LYS A 50 -3.94 -9.07 28.00
CA LYS A 50 -3.47 -10.05 27.02
C LYS A 50 -2.41 -9.45 26.11
N THR A 51 -2.72 -8.32 25.46
CA THR A 51 -1.81 -7.61 24.56
C THR A 51 -0.50 -7.22 25.27
N ARG A 52 -0.58 -6.75 26.52
CA ARG A 52 0.61 -6.39 27.29
C ARG A 52 1.53 -7.59 27.59
N LYS A 53 0.98 -8.79 27.79
CA LYS A 53 1.76 -10.03 28.01
C LYS A 53 2.44 -10.51 26.74
N GLU A 54 1.75 -10.37 25.60
CA GLU A 54 2.22 -10.83 24.29
C GLU A 54 3.14 -9.81 23.60
N PHE A 55 3.08 -8.55 24.03
CA PHE A 55 3.83 -7.46 23.42
C PHE A 55 5.31 -7.53 23.81
N ASN A 56 6.16 -7.87 22.84
CA ASN A 56 7.60 -7.78 22.97
C ASN A 56 8.14 -6.58 22.17
N PRO A 57 8.69 -5.54 22.86
CA PRO A 57 9.28 -4.38 22.18
C PRO A 57 10.48 -4.73 21.30
N GLU A 58 11.17 -5.84 21.56
CA GLU A 58 12.33 -6.29 20.77
C GLU A 58 11.89 -6.75 19.38
N ASN A 59 10.72 -7.35 19.26
CA ASN A 59 10.14 -7.72 17.96
C ASN A 59 9.88 -6.50 17.05
N LEU A 60 9.80 -5.29 17.61
CA LEU A 60 9.73 -4.06 16.83
C LEU A 60 11.06 -3.71 16.16
N LEU A 61 12.17 -4.13 16.74
CA LEU A 61 13.52 -3.93 16.20
C LEU A 61 13.89 -5.03 15.20
N GLU A 62 13.51 -6.27 15.45
CA GLU A 62 13.68 -7.38 14.50
C GLU A 62 12.85 -7.16 13.22
N ASN A 63 11.65 -6.60 13.35
CA ASN A 63 10.83 -6.26 12.19
C ASN A 63 11.33 -5.02 11.43
N ALA A 64 12.18 -4.18 12.05
CA ALA A 64 12.70 -2.97 11.41
C ALA A 64 13.64 -3.27 10.23
N ASP A 65 14.28 -4.42 10.22
CA ASP A 65 15.19 -4.85 9.15
C ASP A 65 14.61 -5.99 8.30
N MET A 66 13.31 -6.28 8.46
CA MET A 66 12.62 -7.31 7.68
C MET A 66 12.65 -6.93 6.19
N PRO A 67 13.07 -7.84 5.29
CA PRO A 67 12.98 -7.61 3.85
C PRO A 67 11.53 -7.33 3.43
N PHE A 68 11.34 -6.37 2.52
CA PHE A 68 10.01 -5.93 2.12
C PHE A 68 9.15 -7.07 1.57
N HIS A 69 9.69 -7.95 0.74
CA HIS A 69 8.95 -9.11 0.20
C HIS A 69 8.45 -10.06 1.30
N VAL A 70 9.24 -10.26 2.37
CA VAL A 70 8.82 -11.06 3.53
C VAL A 70 7.68 -10.37 4.28
N PHE A 71 7.79 -9.05 4.47
CA PHE A 71 6.74 -8.25 5.09
C PHE A 71 5.45 -8.27 4.27
N LEU A 72 5.53 -8.16 2.96
CA LEU A 72 4.38 -8.15 2.05
C LEU A 72 3.58 -9.46 2.15
N ASN A 73 4.28 -10.61 2.15
CA ASN A 73 3.66 -11.91 2.37
C ASN A 73 3.02 -12.06 3.75
N LYS A 74 3.66 -11.52 4.77
CA LYS A 74 3.12 -11.50 6.14
C LYS A 74 1.85 -10.66 6.18
N TRP A 75 1.88 -9.44 5.64
CA TRP A 75 0.73 -8.54 5.55
C TRP A 75 -0.46 -9.21 4.86
N LEU A 76 -0.23 -9.83 3.71
CA LEU A 76 -1.27 -10.51 2.93
C LEU A 76 -1.95 -11.62 3.74
N LYS A 77 -1.18 -12.44 4.47
CA LYS A 77 -1.70 -13.50 5.32
C LYS A 77 -2.49 -12.98 6.52
N GLU A 78 -1.96 -11.96 7.19
CA GLU A 78 -2.59 -11.39 8.40
C GLU A 78 -3.88 -10.63 8.08
N ASN A 79 -4.02 -10.11 6.87
CA ASN A 79 -5.19 -9.36 6.41
C ASN A 79 -6.14 -10.19 5.51
N ALA A 80 -5.91 -11.50 5.36
CA ALA A 80 -6.71 -12.37 4.48
C ALA A 80 -8.22 -12.29 4.73
N PHE A 81 -8.64 -12.12 5.99
CA PHE A 81 -10.07 -12.01 6.35
C PHE A 81 -10.67 -10.62 6.11
N SER A 82 -9.85 -9.62 5.78
CA SER A 82 -10.30 -8.26 5.47
C SER A 82 -10.67 -8.10 3.99
N PHE A 83 -10.30 -9.05 3.16
CA PHE A 83 -10.54 -9.05 1.72
C PHE A 83 -11.67 -10.02 1.34
N SER A 84 -12.34 -9.73 0.21
CA SER A 84 -13.17 -10.73 -0.44
C SER A 84 -12.29 -11.88 -0.96
N PRO A 85 -12.82 -13.11 -1.12
CA PRO A 85 -12.04 -14.22 -1.67
C PRO A 85 -11.41 -13.93 -3.04
N SER A 86 -12.12 -13.19 -3.92
CA SER A 86 -11.63 -12.77 -5.23
C SER A 86 -10.48 -11.77 -5.09
N THR A 87 -10.66 -10.70 -4.31
CA THR A 87 -9.62 -9.69 -4.06
C THR A 87 -8.36 -10.30 -3.45
N TYR A 88 -8.54 -11.23 -2.48
CA TYR A 88 -7.39 -11.94 -1.91
C TYR A 88 -6.64 -12.78 -2.94
N ALA A 89 -7.37 -13.48 -3.81
CA ALA A 89 -6.77 -14.30 -4.86
C ALA A 89 -5.98 -13.45 -5.87
N GLU A 90 -6.53 -12.31 -6.28
CA GLU A 90 -5.87 -11.34 -7.16
C GLU A 90 -4.60 -10.78 -6.51
N TYR A 91 -4.71 -10.26 -5.28
CA TYR A 91 -3.55 -9.73 -4.55
C TYR A 91 -2.48 -10.80 -4.31
N ALA A 92 -2.89 -12.03 -3.98
CA ALA A 92 -1.96 -13.13 -3.79
C ALA A 92 -1.24 -13.53 -5.08
N TYR A 93 -1.91 -13.43 -6.21
CA TYR A 93 -1.31 -13.66 -7.52
C TYR A 93 -0.28 -12.57 -7.84
N ASP A 94 -0.66 -11.29 -7.76
CA ASP A 94 0.21 -10.16 -8.07
C ASP A 94 1.45 -10.11 -7.16
N VAL A 95 1.24 -10.33 -5.87
CA VAL A 95 2.34 -10.38 -4.90
C VAL A 95 3.33 -11.47 -5.27
N ARG A 96 2.87 -12.69 -5.53
CA ARG A 96 3.76 -13.86 -5.74
C ARG A 96 4.38 -13.91 -7.13
N SER A 97 3.65 -13.42 -8.14
CA SER A 97 4.07 -13.56 -9.54
C SER A 97 4.87 -12.37 -10.03
N GLN A 98 4.64 -11.17 -9.48
CA GLN A 98 5.22 -9.92 -9.98
C GLN A 98 6.05 -9.21 -8.91
N ILE A 99 5.45 -8.88 -7.76
CA ILE A 99 6.11 -7.98 -6.80
C ILE A 99 7.23 -8.70 -6.03
N GLU A 100 6.93 -9.88 -5.46
CA GLU A 100 7.88 -10.65 -4.65
C GLU A 100 9.16 -11.02 -5.41
N PRO A 101 9.10 -11.55 -6.66
CA PRO A 101 10.31 -11.94 -7.40
C PRO A 101 11.29 -10.80 -7.65
N PHE A 102 10.78 -9.58 -7.86
CA PHE A 102 11.64 -8.40 -8.00
C PHE A 102 12.36 -8.07 -6.69
N PHE A 103 11.62 -8.00 -5.58
CA PHE A 103 12.19 -7.64 -4.28
C PHE A 103 12.96 -8.79 -3.60
N GLU A 104 12.84 -10.03 -4.07
CA GLU A 104 13.76 -11.12 -3.71
C GLU A 104 15.12 -10.95 -4.36
N LYS A 105 15.14 -10.56 -5.64
CA LYS A 105 16.38 -10.27 -6.37
C LYS A 105 17.04 -8.96 -5.91
N HIS A 106 16.25 -8.01 -5.44
CA HIS A 106 16.69 -6.69 -4.97
C HIS A 106 16.23 -6.49 -3.51
N PRO A 107 16.84 -7.21 -2.54
CA PRO A 107 16.36 -7.21 -1.17
C PRO A 107 16.54 -5.84 -0.50
N ILE A 108 15.43 -5.25 -0.09
CA ILE A 108 15.39 -3.97 0.61
C ILE A 108 14.63 -4.17 1.92
N GLY A 109 15.18 -3.66 3.01
CA GLY A 109 14.50 -3.66 4.30
C GLY A 109 13.27 -2.73 4.29
N LEU A 110 12.21 -3.12 4.98
CA LEU A 110 10.96 -2.35 5.07
C LEU A 110 11.17 -0.87 5.41
N LEU A 111 12.08 -0.58 6.35
CA LEU A 111 12.36 0.80 6.78
C LEU A 111 13.29 1.58 5.84
N LYS A 112 13.92 0.91 4.90
CA LYS A 112 14.86 1.52 3.94
C LYS A 112 14.21 1.75 2.57
N MET A 113 12.99 1.22 2.36
CA MET A 113 12.24 1.39 1.13
C MET A 113 12.00 2.88 0.84
N SER A 114 12.28 3.28 -0.37
CA SER A 114 12.11 4.65 -0.86
C SER A 114 11.29 4.68 -2.16
N GLY A 115 10.87 5.88 -2.58
CA GLY A 115 10.18 6.07 -3.86
C GLY A 115 11.00 5.58 -5.05
N ARG A 116 12.34 5.77 -5.01
CA ARG A 116 13.24 5.32 -6.10
C ARG A 116 13.24 3.81 -6.29
N ASP A 117 13.07 3.06 -5.20
CA ASP A 117 13.03 1.60 -5.26
C ASP A 117 11.74 1.11 -5.94
N LEU A 118 10.62 1.81 -5.69
CA LEU A 118 9.36 1.55 -6.38
C LEU A 118 9.40 2.00 -7.85
N GLU A 119 9.96 3.16 -8.16
CA GLU A 119 10.15 3.60 -9.54
C GLU A 119 10.99 2.58 -10.33
N ALA A 120 12.03 2.00 -9.71
CA ALA A 120 12.82 0.94 -10.32
C ALA A 120 11.99 -0.33 -10.57
N PHE A 121 11.12 -0.70 -9.63
CA PHE A 121 10.18 -1.82 -9.81
C PHE A 121 9.20 -1.56 -10.94
N TYR A 122 8.54 -0.41 -11.01
CA TYR A 122 7.57 -0.11 -12.08
C TYR A 122 8.23 -0.07 -13.45
N ARG A 123 9.45 0.49 -13.53
CA ARG A 123 10.21 0.48 -14.79
C ARG A 123 10.55 -0.94 -15.21
N TYR A 124 10.95 -1.80 -14.28
CA TYR A 124 11.22 -3.20 -14.54
C TYR A 124 9.98 -3.93 -15.07
N GLU A 125 8.83 -3.78 -14.43
CA GLU A 125 7.57 -4.41 -14.85
C GLU A 125 7.14 -3.96 -16.25
N ARG A 126 7.33 -2.68 -16.57
CA ARG A 126 7.06 -2.18 -17.94
C ARG A 126 8.00 -2.75 -18.99
N GLN A 127 9.27 -2.82 -18.70
CA GLN A 127 10.30 -3.20 -19.67
C GLN A 127 10.37 -4.71 -19.89
N GLU A 128 10.25 -5.50 -18.84
CA GLU A 128 10.44 -6.95 -18.90
C GLU A 128 9.11 -7.71 -19.03
N HIS A 129 8.02 -7.16 -18.47
CA HIS A 129 6.71 -7.83 -18.45
C HIS A 129 5.63 -7.08 -19.25
N GLU A 130 5.98 -5.97 -19.90
CA GLU A 130 5.05 -5.13 -20.68
C GLU A 130 3.81 -4.70 -19.86
N ALA A 131 3.97 -4.52 -18.55
CA ALA A 131 2.88 -4.21 -17.64
C ALA A 131 2.19 -2.91 -18.05
N SER A 132 0.87 -2.98 -18.14
CA SER A 132 0.02 -1.83 -18.43
C SER A 132 -0.03 -0.86 -17.23
N SER A 133 -0.45 0.38 -17.48
CA SER A 133 -0.66 1.38 -16.43
C SER A 133 -1.67 0.92 -15.38
N GLN A 134 -2.69 0.15 -15.78
CA GLN A 134 -3.68 -0.39 -14.86
C GLN A 134 -3.07 -1.45 -13.91
N GLU A 135 -2.22 -2.33 -14.43
CA GLU A 135 -1.52 -3.32 -13.61
C GLU A 135 -0.54 -2.66 -12.65
N LEU A 136 0.21 -1.65 -13.10
CA LEU A 136 1.11 -0.88 -12.23
C LEU A 136 0.38 -0.14 -11.13
N LEU A 137 -0.80 0.42 -11.41
CA LEU A 137 -1.68 1.03 -10.40
C LEU A 137 -2.12 0.00 -9.36
N GLN A 138 -2.51 -1.20 -9.80
CA GLN A 138 -2.91 -2.30 -8.90
C GLN A 138 -1.75 -2.75 -8.01
N TYR A 139 -0.55 -2.91 -8.55
CA TYR A 139 0.64 -3.23 -7.75
C TYR A 139 0.95 -2.13 -6.74
N HIS A 140 0.80 -0.87 -7.16
CA HIS A 140 0.98 0.27 -6.28
C HIS A 140 -0.01 0.27 -5.11
N GLU A 141 -1.30 0.03 -5.37
CA GLU A 141 -2.34 -0.06 -4.34
C GLU A 141 -2.02 -1.13 -3.30
N ILE A 142 -1.57 -2.32 -3.73
CA ILE A 142 -1.15 -3.41 -2.84
C ILE A 142 0.01 -2.96 -1.96
N ILE A 143 1.03 -2.34 -2.54
CA ILE A 143 2.23 -1.88 -1.84
C ILE A 143 1.87 -0.77 -0.84
N VAL A 144 1.07 0.22 -1.24
CA VAL A 144 0.59 1.31 -0.38
C VAL A 144 -0.20 0.77 0.80
N ALA A 145 -1.10 -0.20 0.58
CA ALA A 145 -1.89 -0.82 1.63
C ALA A 145 -1.01 -1.60 2.63
N ALA A 146 0.01 -2.30 2.14
CA ALA A 146 0.98 -2.98 3.01
C ALA A 146 1.79 -2.00 3.86
N PHE A 147 2.27 -0.89 3.28
CA PHE A 147 2.95 0.17 4.04
C PHE A 147 2.03 0.88 5.03
N GLN A 148 0.77 1.11 4.66
CA GLN A 148 -0.22 1.67 5.57
C GLN A 148 -0.42 0.77 6.79
N TYR A 149 -0.45 -0.54 6.60
CA TYR A 149 -0.48 -1.51 7.71
C TYR A 149 0.78 -1.42 8.58
N ALA A 150 1.96 -1.21 8.00
CA ALA A 150 3.18 -0.97 8.79
C ALA A 150 3.10 0.32 9.63
N VAL A 151 2.42 1.36 9.14
CA VAL A 151 2.14 2.59 9.89
C VAL A 151 1.16 2.29 11.03
N GLU A 152 0.10 1.53 10.80
CA GLU A 152 -0.86 1.12 11.85
C GLU A 152 -0.20 0.28 12.93
N LEU A 153 0.75 -0.59 12.56
CA LEU A 153 1.61 -1.32 13.50
C LEU A 153 2.63 -0.42 14.21
N THR A 154 2.72 0.86 13.85
CA THR A 154 3.70 1.84 14.35
C THR A 154 5.16 1.47 14.07
N TRP A 155 5.40 0.67 13.04
CA TRP A 155 6.74 0.37 12.55
C TRP A 155 7.29 1.54 11.72
N LEU A 156 6.39 2.24 11.03
CA LEU A 156 6.69 3.47 10.30
C LEU A 156 5.91 4.64 10.90
N LYS A 157 6.44 5.85 10.76
CA LYS A 157 5.74 7.08 11.16
C LYS A 157 4.72 7.51 10.12
N GLU A 158 5.06 7.34 8.87
CA GLU A 158 4.27 7.70 7.70
C GLU A 158 4.52 6.68 6.59
N ASN A 159 3.64 6.65 5.61
CA ASN A 159 3.78 5.79 4.46
C ASN A 159 4.73 6.44 3.44
N PRO A 160 5.94 5.87 3.22
CA PRO A 160 6.96 6.51 2.39
C PRO A 160 6.63 6.50 0.89
N VAL A 161 5.61 5.74 0.49
CA VAL A 161 5.30 5.47 -0.92
C VAL A 161 3.93 5.99 -1.36
N ALA A 162 3.14 6.56 -0.45
CA ALA A 162 1.76 6.99 -0.72
C ALA A 162 1.63 8.06 -1.83
N HIS A 163 2.69 8.79 -2.10
CA HIS A 163 2.68 9.89 -3.08
C HIS A 163 3.39 9.55 -4.40
N ILE A 164 3.83 8.32 -4.55
CA ILE A 164 4.50 7.88 -5.78
C ILE A 164 3.45 7.66 -6.87
N ASN A 165 3.74 8.18 -8.06
CA ASN A 165 2.93 7.89 -9.24
C ASN A 165 3.57 6.74 -10.02
N PRO A 166 2.94 5.56 -10.11
CA PRO A 166 3.50 4.42 -10.84
C PRO A 166 3.57 4.65 -12.36
N CYS A 167 2.84 5.67 -12.86
CA CYS A 167 2.78 6.04 -14.27
C CYS A 167 3.53 7.34 -14.58
N ALA A 168 4.47 7.76 -13.74
CA ALA A 168 5.19 9.03 -13.93
C ALA A 168 6.04 9.09 -15.21
N ASP A 169 6.51 7.94 -15.68
CA ASP A 169 7.32 7.83 -16.90
C ASP A 169 6.48 7.82 -18.19
N GLU A 170 5.16 7.73 -18.08
CA GLU A 170 4.27 7.94 -19.23
C GLU A 170 4.25 9.44 -19.52
N ALA A 171 4.78 9.83 -20.69
CA ALA A 171 4.53 11.16 -21.20
C ALA A 171 3.01 11.39 -21.20
N PRO A 172 2.51 12.50 -20.62
CA PRO A 172 1.10 12.77 -20.68
C PRO A 172 0.70 12.77 -22.15
N ILE A 173 -0.17 11.82 -22.55
CA ILE A 173 -0.74 11.84 -23.89
C ILE A 173 -1.49 13.16 -23.94
N LEU A 174 -0.95 14.11 -24.68
CA LEU A 174 -1.65 15.37 -24.90
C LEU A 174 -3.01 15.02 -25.53
N PHE A 175 -4.05 15.67 -25.06
CA PHE A 175 -5.41 15.42 -25.58
C PHE A 175 -5.44 15.51 -27.11
N THR A 176 -4.64 16.38 -27.69
CA THR A 176 -4.41 16.52 -29.14
C THR A 176 -3.87 15.23 -29.77
N ASP A 177 -2.89 14.57 -29.15
CA ASP A 177 -2.27 13.36 -29.68
C ASP A 177 -3.26 12.19 -29.61
N PHE A 178 -3.97 12.05 -28.47
CA PHE A 178 -5.05 11.07 -28.32
C PHE A 178 -6.14 11.25 -29.38
N ILE A 179 -6.57 12.47 -29.65
CA ILE A 179 -7.60 12.79 -30.66
C ILE A 179 -7.10 12.47 -32.07
N LEU A 180 -5.82 12.71 -32.37
CA LEU A 180 -5.23 12.39 -33.66
C LEU A 180 -5.12 10.88 -33.89
N GLU A 181 -4.72 10.13 -32.89
CA GLU A 181 -4.72 8.64 -32.93
C GLU A 181 -6.14 8.09 -33.09
N TRP A 182 -7.10 8.62 -32.33
CA TRP A 182 -8.51 8.24 -32.45
C TRP A 182 -9.04 8.51 -33.87
N LEU A 183 -8.70 9.66 -34.46
CA LEU A 183 -9.07 9.99 -35.85
C LEU A 183 -8.49 8.98 -36.84
N GLU A 184 -7.23 8.59 -36.71
CA GLU A 184 -6.61 7.62 -37.61
C GLU A 184 -7.27 6.25 -37.49
N MET A 185 -7.63 5.81 -36.27
CA MET A 185 -8.41 4.59 -36.05
C MET A 185 -9.78 4.63 -36.70
N MET A 186 -10.47 5.79 -36.64
CA MET A 186 -11.80 5.96 -37.20
C MET A 186 -11.82 6.06 -38.73
N LYS A 187 -10.68 6.32 -39.39
CA LYS A 187 -10.58 6.51 -40.84
C LYS A 187 -11.16 5.37 -41.68
N ASN A 188 -11.00 4.13 -41.19
CA ASN A 188 -11.50 2.94 -41.86
C ASN A 188 -12.80 2.39 -41.26
N SER A 189 -13.30 3.00 -40.19
CA SER A 189 -14.46 2.52 -39.43
C SER A 189 -15.73 3.33 -39.66
N VAL A 190 -15.61 4.52 -40.23
CA VAL A 190 -16.74 5.44 -40.48
C VAL A 190 -16.79 5.88 -41.97
N GLU A 191 -17.98 6.32 -42.41
CA GLU A 191 -18.12 6.87 -43.76
C GLU A 191 -17.23 8.13 -43.94
N LEU A 192 -16.78 8.32 -45.18
CA LEU A 192 -15.84 9.40 -45.56
C LEU A 192 -16.34 10.80 -45.19
N THR A 193 -17.64 11.03 -45.27
CA THR A 193 -18.31 12.28 -44.87
C THR A 193 -18.23 12.53 -43.38
N THR A 194 -18.43 11.48 -42.57
CA THR A 194 -18.37 11.55 -41.12
C THR A 194 -16.91 11.77 -40.65
N TYR A 195 -15.96 11.03 -41.26
CA TYR A 195 -14.54 11.26 -40.98
C TYR A 195 -14.10 12.68 -41.30
N SER A 196 -14.51 13.21 -42.47
CA SER A 196 -14.17 14.58 -42.87
C SER A 196 -14.75 15.61 -41.89
N SER A 197 -15.94 15.41 -41.38
CA SER A 197 -16.56 16.25 -40.37
C SER A 197 -15.74 16.26 -39.07
N TYR A 198 -15.32 15.09 -38.58
CA TYR A 198 -14.50 15.00 -37.37
C TYR A 198 -13.12 15.66 -37.58
N ALA A 199 -12.47 15.37 -38.69
CA ALA A 199 -11.15 15.92 -38.99
C ALA A 199 -11.17 17.46 -39.10
N ASN A 200 -12.22 18.03 -39.66
CA ASN A 200 -12.38 19.48 -39.74
C ASN A 200 -12.67 20.11 -38.38
N SER A 201 -13.45 19.47 -37.53
CA SER A 201 -13.74 19.96 -36.17
C SER A 201 -12.49 20.01 -35.29
N ILE A 202 -11.57 19.07 -35.46
CA ILE A 202 -10.34 18.99 -34.68
C ILE A 202 -9.26 19.92 -35.18
N LYS A 203 -9.14 20.12 -36.50
CA LYS A 203 -8.13 21.00 -37.13
C LYS A 203 -8.50 22.47 -37.14
N GLY A 204 -9.76 22.78 -36.84
CA GLY A 204 -10.31 24.14 -36.86
C GLY A 204 -10.38 24.80 -35.47
N SER A 205 -9.88 24.14 -34.42
CA SER A 205 -9.71 24.68 -33.06
C SER A 205 -8.25 24.89 -32.76
#